data_f55cc3d5d388946664e3c11fbb03bda4
#
_entry.id   f55cc3d5d388946664e3c11fbb03bda4
#
_cell.length_a   1.000
_cell.length_b   1.000
_cell.length_c   1.000
_cell.angle_alpha   90.00
_cell.angle_beta   90.00
_cell.angle_gamma   90.00
#
_symmetry.space_group_name_H-M   'P 1'
#
loop_
_entity.id
_entity.type
_entity.pdbx_description
1 polymer ?
#
loop_
_entity_poly.entity_id
_entity_poly.type
_entity_poly.pdbx_seq_one_letter_code
_entity_poly.pdbx_strand_id
1 'polypeptide(L)'
;MTRVGRRSGAAASVAAAADWPEIVALRTRVFVEEQGVPPELEQDAADATAVHVLSRDTTGRVVATGRLLLRDGGTASIGRMAADASVRGRGHGAAVLGELHRQAVLRGVAEVELHAQVTARGFYERAGYEAHGDEYEEAGIAHVTMVRRL
;
A
#
# COMPACT_ATOMS: atom_id res chain seq x y z
N MET A 1 -28.54 9.56 -9.86
CA MET A 1 -27.79 9.28 -9.85
C MET A 1 -27.02 9.03 -10.18
N THR A 2 -26.59 9.10 -10.15
CA THR A 2 -25.72 8.83 -10.38
C THR A 2 -24.95 8.36 -10.26
N ARG A 3 -24.46 8.06 -10.23
CA ARG A 3 -23.61 7.46 -10.09
C ARG A 3 -22.66 7.39 -9.99
N VAL A 4 -22.68 7.82 -9.88
CA VAL A 4 -21.66 7.85 -9.79
C VAL A 4 -20.82 6.96 -9.49
N GLY A 5 -20.62 6.98 -9.04
CA GLY A 5 -19.71 6.24 -8.63
C GLY A 5 -19.48 5.11 -8.75
N ARG A 6 -19.90 4.93 -9.32
CA ARG A 6 -19.65 3.94 -9.55
C ARG A 6 -18.50 3.65 -10.01
N ARG A 7 -17.81 4.12 -10.23
CA ARG A 7 -16.66 3.82 -10.65
C ARG A 7 -16.28 2.48 -10.32
N SER A 8 -15.14 2.06 -10.04
CA SER A 8 -14.71 0.73 -9.69
C SER A 8 -15.47 0.13 -8.52
N GLY A 9 -16.09 0.95 -7.71
CA GLY A 9 -16.68 0.54 -6.44
C GLY A 9 -15.66 0.20 -5.38
N ALA A 10 -14.38 0.35 -5.64
CA ALA A 10 -13.33 0.07 -4.65
C ALA A 10 -13.35 1.11 -3.54
N ALA A 11 -13.28 0.64 -2.30
CA ALA A 11 -13.21 1.48 -1.12
C ALA A 11 -12.22 0.87 -0.14
N ALA A 12 -11.59 1.72 0.67
CA ALA A 12 -10.62 1.27 1.64
C ALA A 12 -10.93 1.79 3.02
N SER A 13 -10.51 1.06 4.04
CA SER A 13 -10.70 1.42 5.44
C SER A 13 -9.51 0.96 6.27
N VAL A 14 -9.38 1.56 7.47
CA VAL A 14 -8.38 1.12 8.43
C VAL A 14 -8.76 -0.27 8.92
N ALA A 15 -7.78 -1.18 8.97
CA ALA A 15 -8.00 -2.54 9.38
C ALA A 15 -8.23 -2.62 10.90
N ALA A 16 -9.12 -3.54 11.31
CA ALA A 16 -9.25 -3.94 12.70
C ALA A 16 -8.25 -5.07 13.01
N ALA A 17 -8.00 -5.31 14.29
CA ALA A 17 -7.09 -6.39 14.68
C ALA A 17 -7.52 -7.75 14.12
N ALA A 18 -8.81 -8.00 14.05
CA ALA A 18 -9.33 -9.26 13.52
C ALA A 18 -9.08 -9.46 12.03
N ASP A 19 -8.72 -8.39 11.31
CA ASP A 19 -8.45 -8.48 9.87
C ASP A 19 -7.02 -8.96 9.57
N TRP A 20 -6.16 -9.00 10.59
CA TRP A 20 -4.74 -9.30 10.38
C TRP A 20 -4.49 -10.62 9.65
N PRO A 21 -5.15 -11.73 9.98
CA PRO A 21 -4.91 -12.98 9.25
C PRO A 21 -5.20 -12.87 7.75
N GLU A 22 -6.24 -12.13 7.36
CA GLU A 22 -6.56 -11.94 5.94
C GLU A 22 -5.51 -11.05 5.25
N ILE A 23 -5.01 -10.04 5.94
CA ILE A 23 -3.93 -9.18 5.42
C ILE A 23 -2.67 -10.02 5.19
N VAL A 24 -2.30 -10.85 6.16
CA VAL A 24 -1.13 -11.73 6.04
C VAL A 24 -1.30 -12.69 4.85
N ALA A 25 -2.49 -13.25 4.70
CA ALA A 25 -2.75 -14.18 3.60
C ALA A 25 -2.59 -13.49 2.24
N LEU A 26 -3.10 -12.27 2.09
CA LEU A 26 -2.94 -11.51 0.86
C LEU A 26 -1.47 -11.17 0.60
N ARG A 27 -0.77 -10.68 1.60
CA ARG A 27 0.65 -10.32 1.47
C ARG A 27 1.49 -11.54 1.09
N THR A 28 1.17 -12.69 1.65
CA THR A 28 1.86 -13.94 1.31
C THR A 28 1.63 -14.30 -0.16
N ARG A 29 0.39 -14.21 -0.63
CA ARG A 29 0.09 -14.50 -2.05
C ARG A 29 0.86 -13.59 -2.99
N VAL A 30 0.92 -12.29 -2.68
CA VAL A 30 1.52 -11.31 -3.57
C VAL A 30 3.04 -11.29 -3.44
N PHE A 31 3.57 -11.17 -2.23
CA PHE A 31 5.00 -10.95 -2.06
C PHE A 31 5.80 -12.25 -2.06
N VAL A 32 5.32 -13.28 -1.40
CA VAL A 32 6.04 -14.54 -1.29
C VAL A 32 5.78 -15.45 -2.49
N GLU A 33 4.52 -15.74 -2.77
CA GLU A 33 4.18 -16.72 -3.82
C GLU A 33 4.35 -16.15 -5.21
N GLU A 34 3.90 -14.93 -5.44
CA GLU A 34 3.96 -14.32 -6.77
C GLU A 34 5.33 -13.68 -7.05
N GLN A 35 5.88 -12.93 -6.10
CA GLN A 35 7.10 -12.14 -6.32
C GLN A 35 8.38 -12.81 -5.80
N GLY A 36 8.27 -13.91 -5.08
CA GLY A 36 9.43 -14.65 -4.60
C GLY A 36 10.19 -14.03 -3.45
N VAL A 37 9.58 -13.10 -2.71
CA VAL A 37 10.22 -12.54 -1.52
C VAL A 37 10.33 -13.64 -0.46
N PRO A 38 11.51 -13.83 0.17
CA PRO A 38 11.64 -14.84 1.23
C PRO A 38 10.62 -14.56 2.35
N PRO A 39 9.91 -15.60 2.82
CA PRO A 39 8.88 -15.42 3.85
C PRO A 39 9.38 -14.71 5.10
N GLU A 40 10.62 -14.96 5.50
CA GLU A 40 11.20 -14.35 6.70
C GLU A 40 11.44 -12.86 6.56
N LEU A 41 11.45 -12.30 5.33
CA LEU A 41 11.63 -10.87 5.10
C LEU A 41 10.29 -10.13 4.97
N GLU A 42 9.19 -10.83 4.72
CA GLU A 42 7.92 -10.20 4.40
C GLU A 42 7.24 -9.57 5.61
N GLN A 43 7.13 -10.30 6.71
CA GLN A 43 6.65 -9.73 7.97
C GLN A 43 7.81 -9.23 8.79
N ASP A 44 7.63 -8.07 9.43
CA ASP A 44 8.68 -7.48 10.27
C ASP A 44 8.07 -6.85 11.52
N ALA A 45 8.95 -6.36 12.42
CA ALA A 45 8.53 -5.79 13.69
C ALA A 45 7.69 -4.51 13.51
N ALA A 46 7.86 -3.79 12.40
CA ALA A 46 7.09 -2.57 12.13
C ALA A 46 5.60 -2.86 11.95
N ASP A 47 5.23 -4.08 11.61
CA ASP A 47 3.81 -4.44 11.47
C ASP A 47 3.02 -4.21 12.76
N ALA A 48 3.66 -4.31 13.92
CA ALA A 48 2.97 -4.15 15.20
C ALA A 48 2.54 -2.71 15.48
N THR A 49 3.22 -1.73 14.89
CA THR A 49 2.95 -0.30 15.13
C THR A 49 2.38 0.41 13.92
N ALA A 50 2.33 -0.25 12.78
CA ALA A 50 1.84 0.36 11.53
C ALA A 50 0.32 0.57 11.58
N VAL A 51 -0.12 1.58 10.82
CA VAL A 51 -1.53 1.72 10.47
C VAL A 51 -1.76 0.88 9.22
N HIS A 52 -2.54 -0.18 9.33
CA HIS A 52 -2.87 -1.04 8.19
C HIS A 52 -4.20 -0.61 7.58
N VAL A 53 -4.24 -0.58 6.26
CA VAL A 53 -5.43 -0.23 5.48
C VAL A 53 -5.73 -1.37 4.53
N LEU A 54 -6.99 -1.64 4.30
CA LEU A 54 -7.41 -2.71 3.40
C LEU A 54 -8.57 -2.29 2.51
N SER A 55 -8.75 -3.04 1.44
CA SER A 55 -9.92 -2.95 0.55
C SER A 55 -10.47 -4.36 0.33
N ARG A 56 -11.80 -4.48 0.28
CA ARG A 56 -12.48 -5.77 0.08
C ARG A 56 -13.19 -5.76 -1.27
N ASP A 57 -13.32 -6.94 -1.87
CA ASP A 57 -14.15 -7.09 -3.06
C ASP A 57 -15.63 -7.22 -2.66
N THR A 58 -16.49 -7.43 -3.65
CA THR A 58 -17.94 -7.53 -3.42
C THR A 58 -18.32 -8.75 -2.59
N THR A 59 -17.46 -9.73 -2.45
CA THR A 59 -17.70 -10.91 -1.60
C THR A 59 -17.24 -10.71 -0.16
N GLY A 60 -16.58 -9.60 0.13
CA GLY A 60 -16.03 -9.31 1.45
C GLY A 60 -14.60 -9.79 1.65
N ARG A 61 -13.96 -10.33 0.61
CA ARG A 61 -12.59 -10.81 0.69
C ARG A 61 -11.61 -9.63 0.63
N VAL A 62 -10.58 -9.65 1.47
CA VAL A 62 -9.51 -8.64 1.43
C VAL A 62 -8.68 -8.86 0.17
N VAL A 63 -8.65 -7.85 -0.71
CA VAL A 63 -7.99 -7.94 -2.02
C VAL A 63 -6.91 -6.89 -2.22
N ALA A 64 -6.78 -5.92 -1.33
CA ALA A 64 -5.67 -4.97 -1.37
C ALA A 64 -5.36 -4.50 0.05
N THR A 65 -4.10 -4.13 0.28
CA THR A 65 -3.64 -3.64 1.58
C THR A 65 -2.42 -2.75 1.41
N GLY A 66 -2.11 -1.99 2.45
CA GLY A 66 -0.90 -1.20 2.58
C GLY A 66 -0.73 -0.78 4.03
N ARG A 67 0.47 -0.34 4.40
CA ARG A 67 0.74 0.10 5.77
C ARG A 67 1.41 1.47 5.79
N LEU A 68 1.09 2.23 6.83
CA LEU A 68 1.67 3.54 7.11
C LEU A 68 2.52 3.42 8.37
N LEU A 69 3.78 3.82 8.27
CA LEU A 69 4.72 3.88 9.39
C LEU A 69 5.02 5.34 9.70
N LEU A 70 4.62 5.79 10.89
CA LEU A 70 4.88 7.17 11.31
C LEU A 70 6.36 7.31 11.68
N ARG A 71 6.94 8.44 11.31
CA ARG A 71 8.33 8.81 11.64
C ARG A 71 8.34 10.17 12.30
N ASP A 72 9.48 10.56 12.84
CA ASP A 72 9.64 11.88 13.45
C ASP A 72 9.61 12.99 12.41
N GLY A 73 9.32 14.22 12.87
CA GLY A 73 9.41 15.39 12.03
C GLY A 73 8.29 15.55 11.00
N GLY A 74 7.14 14.97 11.25
CA GLY A 74 5.99 15.12 10.35
C GLY A 74 6.13 14.32 9.07
N THR A 75 6.92 13.26 9.09
CA THR A 75 7.10 12.37 7.94
C THR A 75 6.56 10.97 8.25
N ALA A 76 6.34 10.20 7.20
CA ALA A 76 5.91 8.82 7.31
C ALA A 76 6.38 8.03 6.09
N SER A 77 6.38 6.72 6.20
CA SER A 77 6.58 5.87 5.03
C SER A 77 5.36 4.99 4.79
N ILE A 78 5.11 4.71 3.53
CA ILE A 78 4.08 3.75 3.10
C ILE A 78 4.81 2.55 2.49
N GLY A 79 4.33 1.35 2.82
CA GLY A 79 4.91 0.13 2.30
C GLY A 79 3.93 -1.02 2.31
N ARG A 80 4.42 -2.17 1.88
CA ARG A 80 3.62 -3.40 1.79
C ARG A 80 2.32 -3.21 1.03
N MET A 81 2.38 -2.37 -0.02
CA MET A 81 1.25 -2.19 -0.94
C MET A 81 1.09 -3.45 -1.78
N ALA A 82 -0.06 -4.09 -1.67
CA ALA A 82 -0.33 -5.32 -2.39
C ALA A 82 -1.77 -5.31 -2.89
N ALA A 83 -1.96 -5.77 -4.14
CA ALA A 83 -3.28 -6.01 -4.70
C ALA A 83 -3.32 -7.43 -5.27
N ASP A 84 -4.38 -8.16 -4.95
CA ASP A 84 -4.56 -9.51 -5.49
C ASP A 84 -4.60 -9.46 -7.01
N ALA A 85 -3.97 -10.43 -7.66
CA ALA A 85 -3.89 -10.48 -9.12
C ALA A 85 -5.26 -10.40 -9.80
N SER A 86 -6.28 -10.96 -9.16
CA SER A 86 -7.65 -11.02 -9.71
C SER A 86 -8.32 -9.66 -9.83
N VAL A 87 -7.85 -8.64 -9.09
CA VAL A 87 -8.50 -7.32 -9.06
C VAL A 87 -7.60 -6.18 -9.54
N ARG A 88 -6.41 -6.47 -10.04
CA ARG A 88 -5.51 -5.41 -10.52
C ARG A 88 -6.17 -4.61 -11.65
N GLY A 89 -5.94 -3.29 -11.64
CA GLY A 89 -6.57 -2.39 -12.59
C GLY A 89 -7.99 -2.00 -12.24
N ARG A 90 -8.50 -2.40 -11.09
CA ARG A 90 -9.89 -2.12 -10.68
C ARG A 90 -9.99 -1.07 -9.58
N GLY A 91 -8.90 -0.37 -9.26
CA GLY A 91 -8.93 0.77 -8.34
C GLY A 91 -8.72 0.43 -6.88
N HIS A 92 -8.54 -0.84 -6.50
CA HIS A 92 -8.35 -1.21 -5.09
C HIS A 92 -7.03 -0.67 -4.53
N GLY A 93 -5.94 -0.75 -5.29
CA GLY A 93 -4.65 -0.18 -4.87
C GLY A 93 -4.72 1.32 -4.69
N ALA A 94 -5.38 2.03 -5.60
CA ALA A 94 -5.56 3.48 -5.51
C ALA A 94 -6.42 3.85 -4.29
N ALA A 95 -7.46 3.06 -4.00
CA ALA A 95 -8.30 3.30 -2.83
C ALA A 95 -7.51 3.12 -1.53
N VAL A 96 -6.68 2.08 -1.44
CA VAL A 96 -5.81 1.86 -0.28
C VAL A 96 -4.83 3.02 -0.12
N LEU A 97 -4.18 3.43 -1.20
CA LEU A 97 -3.21 4.53 -1.15
C LEU A 97 -3.88 5.84 -0.70
N GLY A 98 -5.07 6.14 -1.23
CA GLY A 98 -5.83 7.32 -0.83
C GLY A 98 -6.19 7.31 0.66
N GLU A 99 -6.60 6.17 1.20
CA GLU A 99 -6.90 6.07 2.63
C GLU A 99 -5.64 6.19 3.48
N LEU A 100 -4.51 5.64 3.02
CA LEU A 100 -3.23 5.81 3.73
C LEU A 100 -2.84 7.30 3.78
N HIS A 101 -3.03 8.04 2.68
CA HIS A 101 -2.79 9.49 2.67
C HIS A 101 -3.71 10.22 3.65
N ARG A 102 -4.99 9.85 3.68
CA ARG A 102 -5.94 10.45 4.60
C ARG A 102 -5.54 10.20 6.05
N GLN A 103 -5.14 8.97 6.37
CA GLN A 103 -4.67 8.63 7.71
C GLN A 103 -3.40 9.38 8.08
N ALA A 104 -2.50 9.59 7.12
CA ALA A 104 -1.28 10.37 7.33
C ALA A 104 -1.61 11.83 7.66
N VAL A 105 -2.49 12.45 6.89
CA VAL A 105 -2.92 13.84 7.16
C VAL A 105 -3.56 13.97 8.53
N LEU A 106 -4.44 13.03 8.90
CA LEU A 106 -5.08 13.04 10.22
C LEU A 106 -4.07 12.94 11.37
N ARG A 107 -2.89 12.41 11.11
CA ARG A 107 -1.82 12.26 12.12
C ARG A 107 -0.73 13.32 12.02
N GLY A 108 -0.98 14.38 11.24
CA GLY A 108 -0.05 15.50 11.14
C GLY A 108 1.14 15.26 10.23
N VAL A 109 1.07 14.28 9.35
CA VAL A 109 2.14 13.99 8.40
C VAL A 109 2.06 14.98 7.24
N ALA A 110 3.20 15.59 6.90
CA ALA A 110 3.31 16.53 5.80
C ALA A 110 3.97 15.94 4.56
N GLU A 111 4.76 14.87 4.74
CA GLU A 111 5.52 14.26 3.64
C GLU A 111 5.58 12.75 3.82
N VAL A 112 5.38 12.03 2.72
CA VAL A 112 5.42 10.58 2.71
C VAL A 112 6.49 10.10 1.74
N GLU A 113 7.29 9.13 2.19
CA GLU A 113 8.30 8.44 1.40
C GLU A 113 7.87 6.99 1.20
N LEU A 114 8.18 6.41 0.06
CA LEU A 114 8.00 4.98 -0.16
C LEU A 114 9.09 4.44 -1.09
N HIS A 115 9.26 3.12 -1.03
CA HIS A 115 10.18 2.38 -1.89
C HIS A 115 9.33 1.66 -2.92
N ALA A 116 9.19 2.25 -4.09
CA ALA A 116 8.36 1.71 -5.15
C ALA A 116 9.12 0.66 -5.94
N GLN A 117 8.49 -0.48 -6.21
CA GLN A 117 8.99 -1.36 -7.25
C GLN A 117 8.96 -0.57 -8.56
N VAL A 118 10.02 -0.68 -9.35
CA VAL A 118 10.15 0.11 -10.59
C VAL A 118 8.95 -0.10 -11.52
N THR A 119 8.41 -1.32 -11.55
CA THR A 119 7.22 -1.63 -12.36
C THR A 119 5.96 -0.90 -11.90
N ALA A 120 5.93 -0.41 -10.66
CA ALA A 120 4.80 0.34 -10.10
C ALA A 120 5.04 1.86 -10.10
N ARG A 121 6.17 2.32 -10.61
CA ARG A 121 6.54 3.73 -10.59
C ARG A 121 5.44 4.62 -11.17
N GLY A 122 4.87 4.24 -12.33
CA GLY A 122 3.82 5.02 -12.97
C GLY A 122 2.56 5.15 -12.12
N PHE A 123 2.21 4.11 -11.39
CA PHE A 123 1.09 4.14 -10.45
C PHE A 123 1.30 5.23 -9.39
N TYR A 124 2.49 5.29 -8.79
CA TYR A 124 2.78 6.30 -7.77
C TYR A 124 2.95 7.69 -8.36
N GLU A 125 3.52 7.82 -9.57
CA GLU A 125 3.60 9.12 -10.24
C GLU A 125 2.22 9.71 -10.45
N ARG A 126 1.26 8.91 -10.89
CA ARG A 126 -0.13 9.36 -11.06
C ARG A 126 -0.76 9.78 -9.73
N ALA A 127 -0.25 9.28 -8.62
CA ALA A 127 -0.72 9.67 -7.28
C ALA A 127 0.05 10.86 -6.70
N GLY A 128 0.91 11.50 -7.49
CA GLY A 128 1.62 12.71 -7.09
C GLY A 128 2.99 12.49 -6.48
N TYR A 129 3.55 11.29 -6.59
CA TYR A 129 4.90 11.00 -6.10
C TYR A 129 5.95 11.34 -7.15
N GLU A 130 7.13 11.74 -6.68
CA GLU A 130 8.31 11.98 -7.52
C GLU A 130 9.44 11.07 -7.08
N ALA A 131 10.15 10.51 -8.04
CA ALA A 131 11.28 9.65 -7.76
C ALA A 131 12.50 10.46 -7.34
N HIS A 132 13.25 9.96 -6.38
CA HIS A 132 14.47 10.56 -5.86
C HIS A 132 15.58 9.53 -5.84
N GLY A 133 16.71 9.87 -6.45
CA GLY A 133 17.89 9.02 -6.45
C GLY A 133 17.84 7.90 -7.47
N ASP A 134 18.82 7.02 -7.38
CA ASP A 134 19.00 5.94 -8.34
C ASP A 134 18.12 4.73 -7.98
N GLU A 135 17.90 3.88 -8.97
CA GLU A 135 17.28 2.58 -8.74
C GLU A 135 18.21 1.70 -7.92
N TYR A 136 17.64 0.84 -7.09
CA TYR A 136 18.38 -0.09 -6.25
C TYR A 136 17.59 -1.38 -6.09
N GLU A 137 18.28 -2.44 -5.62
CA GLU A 137 17.63 -3.71 -5.37
C GLU A 137 17.19 -3.83 -3.91
N GLU A 138 15.98 -4.34 -3.70
CA GLU A 138 15.46 -4.63 -2.37
C GLU A 138 14.68 -5.94 -2.48
N ALA A 139 15.05 -6.93 -1.68
CA ALA A 139 14.47 -8.28 -1.74
C ALA A 139 14.53 -8.88 -3.15
N GLY A 140 15.59 -8.58 -3.90
CA GLY A 140 15.80 -9.10 -5.26
C GLY A 140 14.99 -8.40 -6.34
N ILE A 141 14.31 -7.31 -6.04
CA ILE A 141 13.45 -6.58 -6.97
C ILE A 141 13.94 -5.14 -7.11
N ALA A 142 13.96 -4.63 -8.34
CA ALA A 142 14.37 -3.24 -8.59
C ALA A 142 13.36 -2.25 -8.01
N HIS A 143 13.86 -1.31 -7.24
CA HIS A 143 13.08 -0.28 -6.55
C HIS A 143 13.62 1.11 -6.83
N VAL A 144 12.79 2.12 -6.56
CA VAL A 144 13.19 3.52 -6.54
C VAL A 144 12.47 4.21 -5.39
N THR A 145 13.18 5.09 -4.69
CA THR A 145 12.59 5.90 -3.62
C THR A 145 11.71 6.98 -4.24
N MET A 146 10.50 7.14 -3.72
CA MET A 146 9.57 8.16 -4.19
C MET A 146 9.02 8.93 -3.00
N VAL A 147 8.73 10.21 -3.21
CA VAL A 147 8.31 11.13 -2.16
C VAL A 147 7.12 11.96 -2.64
N ARG A 148 6.19 12.22 -1.75
CA ARG A 148 5.07 13.12 -1.98
C ARG A 148 4.82 13.99 -0.76
N ARG A 149 4.60 15.29 -1.00
CA ARG A 149 4.06 16.20 0.02
C ARG A 149 2.55 16.08 0.03
N LEU A 150 2.01 16.02 1.23
CA LEU A 150 0.56 15.92 1.42
C LEU A 150 -0.10 17.30 1.55
#